data_e248c4cfa92faf75508e2c786408698a
#
_entry.id   e248c4cfa92faf75508e2c786408698a
#
_cell.length_a   1.000
_cell.length_b   1.000
_cell.length_c   1.000
_cell.angle_alpha   90.00
_cell.angle_beta   90.00
_cell.angle_gamma   90.00
#
_symmetry.space_group_name_H-M   'P 1'
#
loop_
_entity.id
_entity.type
_entity.pdbx_description
1 polymer ?
#
loop_
_entity_poly.entity_id
_entity_poly.type
_entity_poly.pdbx_seq_one_letter_code
_entity_poly.pdbx_strand_id
1 'polypeptide(L)'
;MPKGPLALIVLFGIAMQANAQLGVTKMVGNNTSQYTTGFTAFVKAGYPVTAGSDITLEIGADIFFLNDGYGTADGTIMCPLVAGYRYTLNGTGEGFYVEPQVGFNLAGVTSLHDASGNQINLNYHGVVFAAGAGYLFNVWRAPFDLNLRYETVVDHGGSNNFISLGISRYITFGKRNTQDY
;
A
#
# COMPACT_ATOMS: atom_id res chain seq x y z
N MET A 1 20.09 4.57 23.93
CA MET A 1 18.89 5.42 23.82
C MET A 1 18.18 5.07 22.54
N PRO A 2 16.93 4.66 22.56
CA PRO A 2 16.20 4.27 21.35
C PRO A 2 15.91 5.53 20.51
N LYS A 3 16.61 5.67 19.38
CA LYS A 3 16.38 6.76 18.40
C LYS A 3 15.17 6.49 17.48
N GLY A 4 14.50 5.36 17.67
CA GLY A 4 13.41 4.90 16.81
C GLY A 4 12.15 5.78 16.77
N PRO A 5 11.54 6.18 17.91
CA PRO A 5 10.24 6.84 17.87
C PRO A 5 10.28 8.25 17.25
N LEU A 6 11.39 8.98 17.43
CA LEU A 6 11.53 10.32 16.84
C LEU A 6 11.64 10.26 15.31
N ALA A 7 12.41 9.29 14.78
CA ALA A 7 12.54 9.09 13.35
C ALA A 7 11.20 8.71 12.70
N LEU A 8 10.39 7.90 13.37
CA LEU A 8 9.05 7.52 12.91
C LEU A 8 8.09 8.71 12.85
N ILE A 9 8.12 9.59 13.87
CA ILE A 9 7.30 10.81 13.90
C ILE A 9 7.70 11.79 12.79
N VAL A 10 9.00 11.95 12.55
CA VAL A 10 9.51 12.81 11.48
C VAL A 10 9.15 12.27 10.10
N LEU A 11 9.30 10.96 9.87
CA LEU A 11 8.88 10.30 8.64
C LEU A 11 7.37 10.43 8.41
N PHE A 12 6.56 10.25 9.45
CA PHE A 12 5.10 10.43 9.38
C PHE A 12 4.73 11.87 9.03
N GLY A 13 5.40 12.86 9.65
CA GLY A 13 5.18 14.28 9.35
C GLY A 13 5.54 14.65 7.91
N ILE A 14 6.66 14.13 7.38
CA ILE A 14 7.08 14.33 5.99
C ILE A 14 6.11 13.66 5.01
N ALA A 15 5.70 12.44 5.29
CA ALA A 15 4.74 11.70 4.45
C ALA A 15 3.38 12.38 4.38
N MET A 16 2.90 12.94 5.50
CA MET A 16 1.65 13.71 5.53
C MET A 16 1.71 15.00 4.72
N GLN A 17 2.88 15.66 4.64
CA GLN A 17 3.09 16.81 3.77
C GLN A 17 3.23 16.42 2.29
N ALA A 18 3.83 15.27 2.02
CA ALA A 18 4.01 14.72 0.68
C ALA A 18 2.74 14.03 0.11
N ASN A 19 1.63 14.03 0.87
CA ASN A 19 0.41 13.30 0.52
C ASN A 19 0.64 11.80 0.29
N ALA A 20 1.59 11.23 1.02
CA ALA A 20 1.87 9.80 1.00
C ALA A 20 0.94 9.05 1.97
N GLN A 21 0.57 7.85 1.58
CA GLN A 21 -0.05 6.87 2.46
C GLN A 21 1.05 6.15 3.23
N LEU A 22 0.88 6.00 4.53
CA LEU A 22 1.72 5.15 5.37
C LEU A 22 0.86 4.09 6.03
N GLY A 23 1.40 2.90 6.17
CA GLY A 23 0.67 1.80 6.80
C GLY A 23 1.56 0.69 7.27
N VAL A 24 0.89 -0.30 7.83
CA VAL A 24 1.46 -1.59 8.19
C VAL A 24 0.93 -2.64 7.23
N THR A 25 1.79 -3.58 6.86
CA THR A 25 1.44 -4.67 5.96
C THR A 25 1.86 -5.99 6.56
N LYS A 26 1.13 -7.05 6.24
CA LYS A 26 1.45 -8.40 6.68
C LYS A 26 1.21 -9.37 5.54
N MET A 27 2.17 -10.26 5.32
CA MET A 27 2.01 -11.37 4.41
C MET A 27 1.01 -12.38 4.97
N VAL A 28 0.13 -12.91 4.12
CA VAL A 28 -0.92 -13.89 4.49
C VAL A 28 -0.87 -15.09 3.54
N GLY A 29 -1.38 -16.25 3.99
CA GLY A 29 -1.33 -17.50 3.20
C GLY A 29 -0.14 -18.39 3.55
N ASN A 30 0.37 -19.14 2.58
CA ASN A 30 1.34 -20.21 2.83
C ASN A 30 2.73 -19.73 3.31
N ASN A 31 3.09 -18.48 3.08
CA ASN A 31 4.41 -17.93 3.40
C ASN A 31 4.43 -17.07 4.69
N THR A 32 3.34 -17.08 5.46
CA THR A 32 3.20 -16.21 6.66
C THR A 32 4.25 -16.45 7.73
N SER A 33 4.73 -17.69 7.87
CA SER A 33 5.73 -18.05 8.90
C SER A 33 7.12 -17.48 8.62
N GLN A 34 7.40 -17.09 7.39
CA GLN A 34 8.72 -16.59 6.98
C GLN A 34 8.88 -15.09 7.21
N TYR A 35 7.77 -14.34 7.30
CA TYR A 35 7.76 -12.90 7.35
C TYR A 35 7.11 -12.35 8.61
N THR A 36 7.67 -11.27 9.14
CA THR A 36 7.05 -10.47 10.19
C THR A 36 6.09 -9.44 9.59
N THR A 37 5.55 -8.58 10.44
CA THR A 37 4.81 -7.38 10.00
C THR A 37 5.77 -6.43 9.32
N GLY A 38 5.37 -5.92 8.15
CA GLY A 38 6.11 -4.96 7.35
C GLY A 38 5.48 -3.57 7.37
N PHE A 39 6.04 -2.68 6.57
CA PHE A 39 5.55 -1.32 6.36
C PHE A 39 5.19 -1.11 4.89
N THR A 40 4.21 -0.24 4.66
CA THR A 40 3.79 0.19 3.33
C THR A 40 3.83 1.71 3.23
N ALA A 41 4.30 2.21 2.10
CA ALA A 41 4.32 3.63 1.78
C ALA A 41 3.93 3.84 0.33
N PHE A 42 2.84 4.58 0.08
CA PHE A 42 2.29 4.83 -1.25
C PHE A 42 1.97 6.29 -1.47
N VAL A 43 2.05 6.70 -2.73
CA VAL A 43 1.44 7.94 -3.22
C VAL A 43 0.24 7.55 -4.06
N LYS A 44 -0.93 8.10 -3.73
CA LYS A 44 -2.19 7.81 -4.39
C LYS A 44 -2.83 9.09 -4.93
N ALA A 45 -3.26 9.03 -6.16
CA ALA A 45 -3.97 10.10 -6.83
C ALA A 45 -5.33 9.60 -7.32
N GLY A 46 -6.36 10.44 -7.22
CA GLY A 46 -7.70 10.17 -7.72
C GLY A 46 -8.17 11.20 -8.72
N TYR A 47 -8.89 10.74 -9.74
CA TYR A 47 -9.60 11.59 -10.68
C TYR A 47 -11.11 11.29 -10.60
N PRO A 48 -11.94 12.27 -10.20
CA PRO A 48 -13.37 12.06 -10.07
C PRO A 48 -14.03 11.80 -11.42
N VAL A 49 -14.79 10.71 -11.51
CA VAL A 49 -15.56 10.34 -12.71
C VAL A 49 -17.04 10.68 -12.51
N THR A 50 -17.54 10.46 -11.28
CA THR A 50 -18.89 10.82 -10.87
C THR A 50 -18.84 11.49 -9.48
N ALA A 51 -19.99 11.87 -8.95
CA ALA A 51 -20.08 12.40 -7.59
C ALA A 51 -19.54 11.42 -6.54
N GLY A 52 -19.75 10.13 -6.74
CA GLY A 52 -19.37 9.08 -5.79
C GLY A 52 -18.23 8.16 -6.26
N SER A 53 -17.61 8.40 -7.42
CA SER A 53 -16.57 7.49 -7.92
C SER A 53 -15.36 8.20 -8.51
N ASP A 54 -14.20 7.61 -8.30
CA ASP A 54 -12.90 8.08 -8.78
C ASP A 54 -12.15 6.95 -9.50
N ILE A 55 -11.43 7.28 -10.56
CA ILE A 55 -10.33 6.46 -11.05
C ILE A 55 -9.11 6.80 -10.21
N THR A 56 -8.42 5.79 -9.70
CA THR A 56 -7.24 5.97 -8.85
C THR A 56 -6.00 5.41 -9.52
N LEU A 57 -4.87 6.04 -9.23
CA LEU A 57 -3.54 5.56 -9.56
C LEU A 57 -2.68 5.61 -8.31
N GLU A 58 -1.98 4.52 -8.02
CA GLU A 58 -1.16 4.38 -6.83
C GLU A 58 0.18 3.76 -7.17
N ILE A 59 1.27 4.32 -6.64
CA ILE A 59 2.63 3.80 -6.72
C ILE A 59 3.27 3.88 -5.35
N GLY A 60 4.05 2.86 -4.98
CA GLY A 60 4.70 2.87 -3.68
C GLY A 60 5.65 1.72 -3.43
N ALA A 61 5.85 1.42 -2.16
CA ALA A 61 6.69 0.33 -1.71
C ALA A 61 6.06 -0.40 -0.53
N ASP A 62 6.13 -1.73 -0.57
CA ASP A 62 5.89 -2.63 0.55
C ASP A 62 7.23 -3.22 1.01
N ILE A 63 7.51 -3.12 2.29
CA ILE A 63 8.75 -3.58 2.91
C ILE A 63 8.39 -4.63 3.95
N PHE A 64 8.92 -5.84 3.79
CA PHE A 64 8.71 -6.97 4.69
C PHE A 64 10.03 -7.39 5.31
N PHE A 65 10.00 -7.75 6.58
CA PHE A 65 11.15 -8.31 7.30
C PHE A 65 10.97 -9.82 7.44
N LEU A 66 12.06 -10.56 7.30
CA LEU A 66 12.06 -12.00 7.53
C LEU A 66 12.20 -12.33 9.02
N ASN A 67 11.65 -13.46 9.43
CA ASN A 67 11.81 -13.98 10.79
C ASN A 67 13.24 -14.51 11.00
N ASP A 68 13.81 -14.28 12.18
CA ASP A 68 15.18 -14.67 12.55
C ASP A 68 15.50 -16.18 12.40
N GLY A 69 14.48 -17.03 12.28
CA GLY A 69 14.64 -18.48 12.12
C GLY A 69 15.03 -18.94 10.70
N TYR A 70 15.05 -18.05 9.71
CA TYR A 70 15.32 -18.38 8.30
C TYR A 70 16.66 -17.86 7.78
N GLY A 71 17.58 -17.52 8.67
CA GLY A 71 18.91 -16.97 8.36
C GLY A 71 18.97 -15.46 8.53
N THR A 72 20.14 -14.89 8.30
CA THR A 72 20.34 -13.44 8.31
C THR A 72 19.82 -12.84 7.01
N ALA A 73 18.51 -12.82 6.84
CA ALA A 73 17.89 -12.25 5.66
C ALA A 73 17.48 -10.81 5.94
N ASP A 74 17.73 -9.93 4.98
CA ASP A 74 17.52 -8.49 5.14
C ASP A 74 16.06 -8.09 4.95
N GLY A 75 15.30 -8.82 4.11
CA GLY A 75 13.89 -8.57 3.87
C GLY A 75 13.49 -8.57 2.40
N THR A 76 12.23 -8.24 2.16
CA THR A 76 11.66 -8.11 0.81
C THR A 76 11.13 -6.71 0.62
N ILE A 77 11.46 -6.10 -0.52
CA ILE A 77 10.88 -4.83 -0.97
C ILE A 77 10.14 -5.08 -2.27
N MET A 78 8.93 -4.57 -2.40
CA MET A 78 8.14 -4.57 -3.62
C MET A 78 7.70 -3.16 -3.95
N CYS A 79 7.62 -2.84 -5.26
CA CYS A 79 7.20 -1.54 -5.76
C CYS A 79 6.02 -1.70 -6.73
N PRO A 80 4.79 -1.82 -6.21
CA PRO A 80 3.61 -1.94 -7.06
C PRO A 80 3.22 -0.58 -7.67
N LEU A 81 2.73 -0.64 -8.91
CA LEU A 81 2.00 0.41 -9.61
C LEU A 81 0.63 -0.14 -9.95
N VAL A 82 -0.41 0.42 -9.38
CA VAL A 82 -1.78 -0.07 -9.54
C VAL A 82 -2.74 1.04 -9.94
N ALA A 83 -3.68 0.72 -10.81
CA ALA A 83 -4.83 1.53 -11.14
C ALA A 83 -6.09 0.92 -10.52
N GLY A 84 -7.01 1.76 -10.06
CA GLY A 84 -8.21 1.31 -9.39
C GLY A 84 -9.44 2.11 -9.76
N TYR A 85 -10.58 1.60 -9.34
CA TYR A 85 -11.85 2.29 -9.39
C TYR A 85 -12.45 2.33 -7.99
N ARG A 86 -12.49 3.53 -7.40
CA ARG A 86 -13.07 3.76 -6.08
C ARG A 86 -14.53 4.13 -6.21
N TYR A 87 -15.38 3.48 -5.43
CA TYR A 87 -16.79 3.80 -5.31
C TYR A 87 -17.17 4.05 -3.85
N THR A 88 -17.64 5.27 -3.55
CA THR A 88 -18.15 5.63 -2.23
C THR A 88 -19.61 5.23 -2.12
N LEU A 89 -19.96 4.52 -1.04
CA LEU A 89 -21.27 3.89 -0.88
C LEU A 89 -22.42 4.89 -0.75
N ASN A 90 -22.13 6.09 -0.29
CA ASN A 90 -23.11 7.20 -0.18
C ASN A 90 -23.22 8.06 -1.45
N GLY A 91 -22.42 7.78 -2.48
CA GLY A 91 -22.44 8.52 -3.74
C GLY A 91 -21.89 9.94 -3.68
N THR A 92 -21.30 10.39 -2.55
CA THR A 92 -20.86 11.78 -2.36
C THR A 92 -19.35 11.96 -2.47
N GLY A 93 -18.60 10.86 -2.58
CA GLY A 93 -17.14 10.88 -2.58
C GLY A 93 -16.52 11.03 -1.20
N GLU A 94 -17.28 10.89 -0.15
CA GLU A 94 -16.88 10.84 1.26
C GLU A 94 -17.51 9.61 1.93
N GLY A 95 -16.95 9.17 3.07
CA GLY A 95 -17.48 8.05 3.83
C GLY A 95 -16.90 6.71 3.36
N PHE A 96 -17.63 5.64 3.58
CA PHE A 96 -17.19 4.28 3.23
C PHE A 96 -17.10 4.09 1.72
N TYR A 97 -16.04 3.41 1.30
CA TYR A 97 -15.80 3.07 -0.10
C TYR A 97 -15.27 1.65 -0.26
N VAL A 98 -15.38 1.15 -1.50
CA VAL A 98 -14.69 -0.05 -1.99
C VAL A 98 -13.86 0.32 -3.22
N GLU A 99 -12.74 -0.38 -3.41
CA GLU A 99 -11.78 -0.04 -4.46
C GLU A 99 -11.07 -1.30 -4.99
N PRO A 100 -11.60 -1.93 -6.06
CA PRO A 100 -10.83 -2.91 -6.82
C PRO A 100 -9.69 -2.22 -7.57
N GLN A 101 -8.53 -2.90 -7.62
CA GLN A 101 -7.31 -2.39 -8.24
C GLN A 101 -6.62 -3.49 -9.03
N VAL A 102 -5.92 -3.11 -10.11
CA VAL A 102 -5.09 -3.99 -10.91
C VAL A 102 -3.84 -3.23 -11.36
N GLY A 103 -2.72 -3.93 -11.48
CA GLY A 103 -1.49 -3.32 -11.91
C GLY A 103 -0.32 -4.29 -12.03
N PHE A 104 0.88 -3.76 -11.82
CA PHE A 104 2.11 -4.51 -11.93
C PHE A 104 3.05 -4.20 -10.77
N ASN A 105 3.78 -5.21 -10.31
CA ASN A 105 4.93 -5.01 -9.45
C ASN A 105 6.14 -4.66 -10.35
N LEU A 106 6.52 -3.37 -10.35
CA LEU A 106 7.57 -2.84 -11.22
C LEU A 106 8.95 -3.34 -10.82
N ALA A 107 9.17 -3.50 -9.51
CA ALA A 107 10.40 -4.02 -8.93
C ALA A 107 10.08 -4.73 -7.61
N GLY A 108 10.71 -5.87 -7.42
CA GLY A 108 10.66 -6.59 -6.16
C GLY A 108 11.98 -7.32 -5.96
N VAL A 109 12.55 -7.20 -4.77
CA VAL A 109 13.80 -7.87 -4.41
C VAL A 109 13.67 -8.46 -3.02
N THR A 110 13.94 -9.77 -2.89
CA THR A 110 14.24 -10.39 -1.60
C THR A 110 15.73 -10.59 -1.49
N SER A 111 16.34 -10.00 -0.48
CA SER A 111 17.73 -10.21 -0.12
C SER A 111 17.81 -11.30 0.93
N LEU A 112 18.59 -12.35 0.66
CA LEU A 112 18.87 -13.49 1.53
C LEU A 112 20.37 -13.62 1.68
N HIS A 113 20.85 -14.04 2.86
CA HIS A 113 22.23 -14.49 3.02
C HIS A 113 22.27 -16.01 3.11
N ASP A 114 23.17 -16.66 2.36
CA ASP A 114 23.42 -18.09 2.47
C ASP A 114 24.21 -18.41 3.76
N ALA A 115 24.37 -19.68 4.06
CA ALA A 115 25.13 -20.15 5.24
C ALA A 115 26.61 -19.72 5.23
N SER A 116 27.12 -19.27 4.07
CA SER A 116 28.49 -18.75 3.89
C SER A 116 28.56 -17.23 3.99
N GLY A 117 27.43 -16.55 4.19
CA GLY A 117 27.32 -15.08 4.28
C GLY A 117 27.26 -14.37 2.92
N ASN A 118 27.07 -15.10 1.80
CA ASN A 118 26.91 -14.46 0.50
C ASN A 118 25.48 -13.99 0.31
N GLN A 119 25.31 -12.78 -0.22
CA GLN A 119 24.00 -12.21 -0.51
C GLN A 119 23.42 -12.81 -1.81
N ILE A 120 22.21 -13.35 -1.72
CA ILE A 120 21.40 -13.82 -2.85
C ILE A 120 20.21 -12.89 -3.00
N ASN A 121 20.03 -12.32 -4.19
CA ASN A 121 18.91 -11.45 -4.51
C ASN A 121 17.95 -12.19 -5.44
N LEU A 122 16.69 -12.33 -5.01
CA LEU A 122 15.59 -12.86 -5.81
C LEU A 122 14.73 -11.69 -6.29
N ASN A 123 14.60 -11.56 -7.61
CA ASN A 123 13.80 -10.52 -8.22
C ASN A 123 12.37 -11.03 -8.48
N TYR A 124 11.39 -10.16 -8.22
CA TYR A 124 9.97 -10.43 -8.44
C TYR A 124 9.36 -9.40 -9.37
N HIS A 125 8.76 -9.88 -10.44
CA HIS A 125 7.93 -9.08 -11.33
C HIS A 125 6.63 -9.82 -11.54
N GLY A 126 5.50 -9.16 -11.36
CA GLY A 126 4.23 -9.86 -11.48
C GLY A 126 3.05 -8.93 -11.67
N VAL A 127 1.91 -9.52 -11.98
CA VAL A 127 0.64 -8.82 -12.03
C VAL A 127 0.12 -8.67 -10.60
N VAL A 128 -0.37 -7.48 -10.30
CA VAL A 128 -0.95 -7.15 -8.98
C VAL A 128 -2.47 -7.07 -9.13
N PHE A 129 -3.17 -7.79 -8.28
CA PHE A 129 -4.61 -7.64 -8.06
C PHE A 129 -4.82 -7.22 -6.61
N ALA A 130 -5.61 -6.18 -6.40
CA ALA A 130 -5.93 -5.75 -5.04
C ALA A 130 -7.41 -5.39 -4.89
N ALA A 131 -7.90 -5.49 -3.68
CA ALA A 131 -9.21 -5.03 -3.28
C ALA A 131 -9.07 -4.26 -1.97
N GLY A 132 -9.49 -3.00 -2.00
CA GLY A 132 -9.49 -2.11 -0.85
C GLY A 132 -10.90 -1.80 -0.37
N ALA A 133 -11.01 -1.54 0.92
CA ALA A 133 -12.17 -0.89 1.54
C ALA A 133 -11.65 0.14 2.54
N GLY A 134 -12.35 1.26 2.66
CA GLY A 134 -11.87 2.31 3.54
C GLY A 134 -12.93 3.35 3.86
N TYR A 135 -12.47 4.39 4.53
CA TYR A 135 -13.29 5.50 4.95
C TYR A 135 -12.60 6.82 4.64
N LEU A 136 -13.24 7.65 3.79
CA LEU A 136 -12.81 9.01 3.49
C LEU A 136 -13.46 9.99 4.44
N PHE A 137 -12.67 10.81 5.12
CA PHE A 137 -13.13 11.80 6.07
C PHE A 137 -12.30 13.08 6.00
N ASN A 138 -12.89 14.18 6.43
CA ASN A 138 -12.24 15.47 6.44
C ASN A 138 -11.79 15.85 7.86
N VAL A 139 -10.52 16.22 8.01
CA VAL A 139 -9.98 16.82 9.23
C VAL A 139 -9.44 18.20 8.87
N TRP A 140 -9.98 19.25 9.48
CA TRP A 140 -9.60 20.65 9.19
C TRP A 140 -9.54 20.99 7.70
N ARG A 141 -10.54 20.52 6.93
CA ARG A 141 -10.66 20.68 5.46
C ARG A 141 -9.63 19.89 4.65
N ALA A 142 -8.84 19.04 5.25
CA ALA A 142 -7.95 18.12 4.55
C ALA A 142 -8.62 16.74 4.46
N PRO A 143 -8.72 16.15 3.26
CA PRO A 143 -9.29 14.81 3.09
C PRO A 143 -8.27 13.76 3.52
N PHE A 144 -8.70 12.86 4.40
CA PHE A 144 -7.95 11.70 4.86
C PHE A 144 -8.64 10.42 4.42
N ASP A 145 -7.83 9.40 4.20
CA ASP A 145 -8.21 8.07 3.77
C ASP A 145 -7.65 7.05 4.76
N LEU A 146 -8.53 6.36 5.46
CA LEU A 146 -8.18 5.17 6.24
C LEU A 146 -8.59 3.95 5.43
N ASN A 147 -7.65 3.08 5.08
CA ASN A 147 -7.95 1.94 4.21
C ASN A 147 -7.40 0.63 4.75
N LEU A 148 -8.14 -0.43 4.45
CA LEU A 148 -7.73 -1.82 4.55
C LEU A 148 -7.66 -2.37 3.12
N ARG A 149 -6.53 -2.99 2.75
CA ARG A 149 -6.30 -3.52 1.40
C ARG A 149 -5.81 -4.96 1.49
N TYR A 150 -6.41 -5.83 0.71
CA TYR A 150 -5.89 -7.13 0.37
C TYR A 150 -5.25 -7.05 -1.02
N GLU A 151 -4.03 -7.56 -1.14
CA GLU A 151 -3.28 -7.55 -2.39
C GLU A 151 -2.70 -8.93 -2.67
N THR A 152 -2.69 -9.33 -3.93
CA THR A 152 -1.99 -10.52 -4.43
C THR A 152 -1.08 -10.13 -5.58
N VAL A 153 0.17 -10.51 -5.49
CA VAL A 153 1.15 -10.40 -6.58
C VAL A 153 1.34 -11.79 -7.17
N VAL A 154 1.01 -11.94 -8.45
CA VAL A 154 1.09 -13.21 -9.19
C VAL A 154 2.31 -13.14 -10.12
N ASP A 155 3.25 -14.05 -9.91
CA ASP A 155 4.45 -14.24 -10.72
C ASP A 155 4.52 -15.68 -11.22
N HIS A 156 5.47 -16.00 -12.11
CA HIS A 156 5.69 -17.33 -12.70
C HIS A 156 5.94 -18.43 -11.66
N GLY A 157 6.37 -18.08 -10.47
CA GLY A 157 6.64 -18.99 -9.36
C GLY A 157 5.50 -19.20 -8.36
N GLY A 158 4.41 -18.44 -8.48
CA GLY A 158 3.29 -18.51 -7.52
C GLY A 158 2.63 -17.17 -7.23
N SER A 159 1.99 -17.09 -6.07
CA SER A 159 1.35 -15.86 -5.61
C SER A 159 1.79 -15.51 -4.19
N ASN A 160 2.01 -14.23 -3.94
CA ASN A 160 2.23 -13.66 -2.62
C ASN A 160 1.05 -12.78 -2.27
N ASN A 161 0.48 -12.99 -1.09
CA ASN A 161 -0.70 -12.30 -0.64
C ASN A 161 -0.39 -11.44 0.58
N PHE A 162 -0.98 -10.26 0.65
CA PHE A 162 -0.76 -9.28 1.71
C PHE A 162 -2.07 -8.70 2.21
N ILE A 163 -2.08 -8.29 3.47
CA ILE A 163 -3.10 -7.41 4.03
C ILE A 163 -2.38 -6.18 4.56
N SER A 164 -2.84 -4.99 4.17
CA SER A 164 -2.29 -3.73 4.66
C SER A 164 -3.38 -2.85 5.25
N LEU A 165 -3.03 -2.16 6.33
CA LEU A 165 -3.83 -1.10 6.93
C LEU A 165 -3.04 0.20 6.82
N GLY A 166 -3.63 1.21 6.19
CA GLY A 166 -2.95 2.46 5.93
C GLY A 166 -3.81 3.68 6.20
N ILE A 167 -3.12 4.81 6.42
CA ILE A 167 -3.71 6.13 6.48
C ILE A 167 -2.97 7.04 5.52
N SER A 168 -3.70 7.86 4.77
CA SER A 168 -3.14 8.82 3.83
C SER A 168 -3.91 10.13 3.84
N ARG A 169 -3.28 11.15 3.28
CA ARG A 169 -3.99 12.31 2.78
C ARG A 169 -4.39 12.04 1.33
N TYR A 170 -5.68 12.15 1.01
CA TYR A 170 -6.20 11.87 -0.32
C TYR A 170 -6.06 13.07 -1.26
N ILE A 171 -5.45 12.87 -2.42
CA ILE A 171 -5.33 13.90 -3.45
C ILE A 171 -6.34 13.61 -4.55
N THR A 172 -7.16 14.61 -4.87
CA THR A 172 -8.07 14.55 -5.99
C THR A 172 -7.64 15.56 -7.05
N PHE A 173 -7.42 15.10 -8.27
CA PHE A 173 -7.17 15.95 -9.43
C PHE A 173 -8.48 16.18 -10.18
N GLY A 174 -8.90 17.45 -10.31
CA GLY A 174 -10.15 17.83 -10.95
C GLY A 174 -11.24 18.25 -9.98
N LYS A 175 -12.32 18.80 -10.54
CA LYS A 175 -13.50 19.18 -9.77
C LYS A 175 -14.50 18.04 -9.78
N ARG A 176 -15.01 17.68 -8.62
CA ARG A 176 -16.12 16.75 -8.50
C ARG A 176 -17.40 17.46 -8.94
N ASN A 177 -18.08 16.93 -9.95
CA ASN A 177 -19.39 17.43 -10.34
C ASN A 177 -20.41 17.02 -9.28
N THR A 178 -20.60 17.86 -8.29
CA THR A 178 -21.78 17.82 -7.43
C THR A 178 -22.92 18.42 -8.25
N GLN A 179 -23.65 17.61 -9.00
CA GLN A 179 -24.99 18.02 -9.41
C GLN A 179 -25.83 17.96 -8.14
N ASP A 180 -26.29 19.13 -7.70
CA ASP A 180 -27.30 19.24 -6.66
C ASP A 180 -28.54 18.44 -7.10
N TYR A 181 -28.83 17.38 -6.37
CA TYR A 181 -30.11 16.66 -6.45
C TYR A 181 -31.05 17.23 -5.41
#